data_74991aa8a89dbb6a8a85e61bf82ed1fa
#
_entry.id   74991aa8a89dbb6a8a85e61bf82ed1fa
#
_cell.length_a   1.000
_cell.length_b   1.000
_cell.length_c   1.000
_cell.angle_alpha   90.00
_cell.angle_beta   90.00
_cell.angle_gamma   90.00
#
_symmetry.space_group_name_H-M   'P 1'
#
loop_
_entity.id
_entity.type
_entity.pdbx_description
1 polymer ?
#
loop_
_entity_poly.entity_id
_entity_poly.type
_entity_poly.pdbx_seq_one_letter_code
_entity_poly.pdbx_strand_id
1 'polypeptide(L)'
;MSMNLPSQPYNAEAREKIWTRYIKDIPEDGFLFLPSCILGVGYPATEVMIPGLFDLLGLDWNWNLAPESVCTCCSGMGYHGDVVPIESTLLTTARLWSIAQEAGYDAIATACVTSFGIHSECFDLYREEPGLKKKVDKWLMEACGRKFDLPRYIVHASDIAYKHRLRLRDEFMTYQLIEKDTGRHLRGVDHVGCHYNKLFPDERSLGGAEYCEVLSGLVTAWGGDEVDYPERRHCCGMGFRQAIITPNRSFTMACVNKKLESMEPFEPDFIMTNCPGCQVFLDKEQWAIKELTGKEYFIPVLTHTELAGLLLGWDPYDTVGIQFHTVPVEPLLDKIGIPYDESKAWLGKDGQTLFCADEIRRATPAVGKAKEGQLLE
;
A
#
# COMPACT_ATOMS: atom_id res chain seq x y z
N MET A 1 20.29 10.61 -24.44
CA MET A 1 21.31 9.55 -24.23
C MET A 1 20.76 8.59 -23.20
N SER A 2 20.19 7.46 -23.61
CA SER A 2 19.80 6.39 -22.68
C SER A 2 21.07 5.75 -22.14
N MET A 3 21.36 5.92 -20.86
CA MET A 3 22.39 5.13 -20.19
C MET A 3 21.84 3.69 -20.09
N ASN A 4 22.31 2.81 -21.00
CA ASN A 4 22.20 1.39 -20.79
C ASN A 4 23.12 1.03 -19.60
N LEU A 5 22.57 1.08 -18.38
CA LEU A 5 23.21 0.42 -17.25
C LEU A 5 23.18 -1.08 -17.54
N PRO A 6 24.33 -1.76 -17.47
CA PRO A 6 24.31 -3.20 -17.62
C PRO A 6 23.41 -3.79 -16.54
N SER A 7 22.37 -4.51 -16.96
CA SER A 7 21.59 -5.31 -16.04
C SER A 7 22.55 -6.27 -15.34
N GLN A 8 22.69 -6.13 -14.02
CA GLN A 8 23.38 -7.14 -13.23
C GLN A 8 22.66 -8.47 -13.46
N PRO A 9 23.38 -9.55 -13.72
CA PRO A 9 22.73 -10.83 -13.91
C PRO A 9 21.92 -11.17 -12.67
N TYR A 10 20.66 -11.36 -12.87
CA TYR A 10 19.70 -11.75 -11.87
C TYR A 10 20.11 -13.05 -11.19
N ASN A 11 20.45 -13.00 -9.92
CA ASN A 11 20.79 -14.19 -9.15
C ASN A 11 19.56 -14.74 -8.43
N ALA A 12 18.74 -15.51 -9.18
CA ALA A 12 17.54 -16.14 -8.68
C ALA A 12 17.77 -17.02 -7.45
N GLU A 13 18.92 -17.70 -7.37
CA GLU A 13 19.26 -18.59 -6.26
C GLU A 13 19.56 -17.83 -4.96
N ALA A 14 20.29 -16.72 -5.03
CA ALA A 14 20.57 -15.87 -3.87
C ALA A 14 19.29 -15.23 -3.36
N ARG A 15 18.41 -14.81 -4.26
CA ARG A 15 17.10 -14.24 -3.99
C ARG A 15 16.19 -15.24 -3.29
N GLU A 16 16.07 -16.46 -3.80
CA GLU A 16 15.26 -17.50 -3.17
C GLU A 16 15.71 -17.81 -1.74
N LYS A 17 17.00 -17.78 -1.46
CA LYS A 17 17.55 -17.98 -0.11
C LYS A 17 17.18 -16.87 0.87
N ILE A 18 17.26 -15.60 0.44
CA ILE A 18 16.88 -14.43 1.27
C ILE A 18 15.38 -14.48 1.55
N TRP A 19 14.57 -14.75 0.56
CA TRP A 19 13.14 -14.84 0.66
C TRP A 19 12.64 -15.94 1.56
N THR A 20 13.19 -17.14 1.37
CA THR A 20 12.84 -18.32 2.17
C THR A 20 13.14 -18.09 3.66
N ARG A 21 14.22 -17.37 3.96
CA ARG A 21 14.59 -17.02 5.33
C ARG A 21 13.58 -16.05 5.93
N TYR A 22 13.35 -14.91 5.27
CA TYR A 22 12.45 -13.87 5.80
C TYR A 22 11.02 -14.37 5.97
N ILE A 23 10.47 -15.08 4.98
CA ILE A 23 9.10 -15.60 5.04
C ILE A 23 8.92 -16.60 6.17
N LYS A 24 9.90 -17.46 6.43
CA LYS A 24 9.85 -18.43 7.54
C LYS A 24 9.87 -17.75 8.89
N ASP A 25 10.53 -16.62 8.99
CA ASP A 25 10.71 -15.90 10.24
C ASP A 25 9.53 -14.98 10.58
N ILE A 26 8.60 -14.71 9.64
CA ILE A 26 7.37 -13.96 9.95
C ILE A 26 6.55 -14.77 10.96
N PRO A 27 6.30 -14.22 12.17
CA PRO A 27 5.55 -14.94 13.18
C PRO A 27 4.10 -15.19 12.73
N GLU A 28 3.50 -16.25 13.23
CA GLU A 28 2.09 -16.59 13.04
C GLU A 28 1.27 -16.36 14.31
N ASP A 29 1.95 -16.04 15.39
CA ASP A 29 1.42 -15.88 16.73
C ASP A 29 1.62 -14.44 17.23
N GLY A 30 0.53 -13.78 17.58
CA GLY A 30 0.57 -12.57 18.38
C GLY A 30 1.03 -11.30 17.66
N PHE A 31 0.21 -10.77 16.75
CA PHE A 31 0.41 -9.44 16.19
C PHE A 31 -0.45 -8.38 16.86
N LEU A 32 0.16 -7.24 17.18
CA LEU A 32 -0.61 -6.03 17.26
C LEU A 32 -0.80 -5.45 15.86
N PHE A 33 -2.04 -5.38 15.39
CA PHE A 33 -2.36 -4.79 14.11
C PHE A 33 -2.55 -3.27 14.23
N LEU A 34 -1.83 -2.52 13.39
CA LEU A 34 -1.94 -1.08 13.27
C LEU A 34 -2.71 -0.69 12.00
N PRO A 35 -3.94 -0.21 12.14
CA PRO A 35 -4.71 0.31 11.03
C PRO A 35 -4.04 1.56 10.43
N SER A 36 -4.48 1.95 9.25
CA SER A 36 -3.98 3.13 8.55
C SER A 36 -5.02 4.25 8.58
N CYS A 37 -4.58 5.47 8.92
CA CYS A 37 -5.46 6.64 8.88
C CYS A 37 -6.04 6.93 7.48
N ILE A 38 -5.27 6.66 6.41
CA ILE A 38 -5.74 6.88 5.03
C ILE A 38 -6.76 5.82 4.62
N LEU A 39 -6.58 4.57 5.06
CA LEU A 39 -7.57 3.52 4.81
C LEU A 39 -8.91 3.87 5.44
N GLY A 40 -8.93 4.23 6.72
CA GLY A 40 -10.15 4.58 7.43
C GLY A 40 -10.93 5.75 6.81
N VAL A 41 -10.26 6.65 6.09
CA VAL A 41 -10.90 7.81 5.43
C VAL A 41 -11.20 7.57 3.95
N GLY A 42 -10.30 6.90 3.24
CA GLY A 42 -10.40 6.74 1.78
C GLY A 42 -10.98 5.40 1.33
N TYR A 43 -10.58 4.33 2.00
CA TYR A 43 -10.96 2.95 1.64
C TYR A 43 -11.23 2.14 2.92
N PRO A 44 -12.29 2.48 3.67
CA PRO A 44 -12.54 1.93 5.00
C PRO A 44 -12.72 0.40 5.01
N ALA A 45 -13.22 -0.17 3.95
CA ALA A 45 -13.38 -1.61 3.82
C ALA A 45 -12.03 -2.35 3.90
N THR A 46 -10.97 -1.81 3.31
CA THR A 46 -9.63 -2.42 3.35
C THR A 46 -9.11 -2.55 4.79
N GLU A 47 -9.41 -1.60 5.66
CA GLU A 47 -9.02 -1.65 7.07
C GLU A 47 -9.65 -2.83 7.81
N VAL A 48 -10.90 -3.17 7.46
CA VAL A 48 -11.63 -4.31 8.05
C VAL A 48 -11.24 -5.64 7.40
N MET A 49 -10.97 -5.64 6.11
CA MET A 49 -10.62 -6.86 5.37
C MET A 49 -9.27 -7.45 5.80
N ILE A 50 -8.28 -6.62 6.21
CA ILE A 50 -6.99 -7.15 6.67
C ILE A 50 -7.18 -8.06 7.90
N PRO A 51 -7.85 -7.62 8.97
CA PRO A 51 -8.25 -8.51 10.06
C PRO A 51 -9.05 -9.73 9.60
N GLY A 52 -9.99 -9.56 8.68
CA GLY A 52 -10.75 -10.67 8.11
C GLY A 52 -9.86 -11.74 7.45
N LEU A 53 -8.77 -11.33 6.77
CA LEU A 53 -7.78 -12.26 6.25
C LEU A 53 -6.99 -12.96 7.37
N PHE A 54 -6.66 -12.25 8.45
CA PHE A 54 -5.97 -12.85 9.60
C PHE A 54 -6.84 -13.90 10.27
N ASP A 55 -8.13 -13.61 10.47
CA ASP A 55 -9.10 -14.57 11.02
C ASP A 55 -9.27 -15.80 10.11
N LEU A 56 -9.37 -15.58 8.80
CA LEU A 56 -9.46 -16.68 7.82
C LEU A 56 -8.23 -17.59 7.86
N LEU A 57 -7.04 -17.01 8.09
CA LEU A 57 -5.80 -17.74 8.20
C LEU A 57 -5.57 -18.34 9.60
N GLY A 58 -6.43 -18.03 10.57
CA GLY A 58 -6.31 -18.50 11.95
C GLY A 58 -5.13 -17.89 12.70
N LEU A 59 -4.73 -16.66 12.34
CA LEU A 59 -3.65 -15.95 13.01
C LEU A 59 -4.14 -15.32 14.30
N ASP A 60 -3.29 -15.29 15.32
CA ASP A 60 -3.55 -14.53 16.55
C ASP A 60 -3.20 -13.05 16.32
N TRP A 61 -4.16 -12.16 16.53
CA TRP A 61 -3.99 -10.73 16.32
C TRP A 61 -4.91 -9.94 17.26
N ASN A 62 -4.53 -8.69 17.52
CA ASN A 62 -5.38 -7.75 18.23
C ASN A 62 -5.13 -6.33 17.73
N TRP A 63 -6.18 -5.55 17.58
CA TRP A 63 -6.07 -4.14 17.25
C TRP A 63 -6.69 -3.23 18.32
N ASN A 64 -7.38 -3.81 19.28
CA ASN A 64 -8.17 -3.08 20.27
C ASN A 64 -7.32 -2.50 21.40
N LEU A 65 -6.14 -2.03 21.06
CA LEU A 65 -5.40 -1.18 21.96
C LEU A 65 -6.00 0.21 21.87
N ALA A 66 -6.13 0.86 23.00
CA ALA A 66 -6.75 2.16 23.19
C ALA A 66 -6.74 3.09 21.96
N PRO A 67 -7.80 3.87 21.72
CA PRO A 67 -7.92 4.79 20.57
C PRO A 67 -6.69 5.67 20.32
N GLU A 68 -5.86 5.80 21.32
CA GLU A 68 -4.63 6.59 21.35
C GLU A 68 -3.45 5.95 20.59
N SER A 69 -3.55 4.68 20.18
CA SER A 69 -2.47 3.97 19.49
C SER A 69 -2.47 4.13 17.96
N VAL A 70 -3.49 4.78 17.41
CA VAL A 70 -3.86 4.67 16.01
C VAL A 70 -2.99 5.47 15.03
N CYS A 71 -2.19 6.43 15.45
CA CYS A 71 -1.55 7.35 14.49
C CYS A 71 -0.04 7.58 14.68
N THR A 72 0.77 6.54 14.54
CA THR A 72 2.23 6.72 14.55
C THR A 72 2.79 7.19 13.21
N CYS A 73 2.19 6.79 12.09
CA CYS A 73 2.67 7.19 10.76
C CYS A 73 2.58 8.71 10.52
N CYS A 74 1.61 9.40 11.13
CA CYS A 74 1.48 10.85 10.97
C CYS A 74 2.67 11.63 11.54
N SER A 75 3.24 11.19 12.68
CA SER A 75 4.42 11.84 13.25
C SER A 75 5.65 11.67 12.36
N GLY A 76 5.83 10.49 11.75
CA GLY A 76 6.90 10.23 10.80
C GLY A 76 6.76 11.03 9.51
N MET A 77 5.55 11.13 8.96
CA MET A 77 5.29 12.01 7.81
C MET A 77 5.55 13.47 8.15
N GLY A 78 5.24 13.91 9.38
CA GLY A 78 5.58 15.23 9.87
C GLY A 78 7.09 15.46 9.95
N TYR A 79 7.86 14.45 10.36
CA TYR A 79 9.32 14.52 10.37
C TYR A 79 9.90 14.60 8.94
N HIS A 80 9.48 13.71 8.04
CA HIS A 80 9.93 13.75 6.64
C HIS A 80 9.52 15.04 5.91
N GLY A 81 8.45 15.69 6.35
CA GLY A 81 8.00 16.98 5.84
C GLY A 81 8.61 18.19 6.53
N ASP A 82 9.58 18.03 7.44
CA ASP A 82 10.17 19.08 8.27
C ASP A 82 9.13 19.85 9.13
N VAL A 83 8.08 19.18 9.54
CA VAL A 83 7.01 19.79 10.37
C VAL A 83 7.22 19.52 11.85
N VAL A 84 7.69 18.31 12.20
CA VAL A 84 7.99 17.90 13.57
C VAL A 84 9.41 17.33 13.68
N PRO A 85 10.06 17.47 14.85
CA PRO A 85 11.39 16.89 15.08
C PRO A 85 11.30 15.36 15.17
N ILE A 86 12.42 14.69 14.86
CA ILE A 86 12.54 13.22 14.91
C ILE A 86 12.20 12.66 16.29
N GLU A 87 12.49 13.40 17.34
CA GLU A 87 12.20 13.02 18.73
C GLU A 87 10.71 12.76 18.96
N SER A 88 9.83 13.54 18.30
CA SER A 88 8.39 13.33 18.38
C SER A 88 7.98 11.99 17.77
N THR A 89 8.58 11.62 16.64
CA THR A 89 8.36 10.34 15.97
C THR A 89 8.87 9.18 16.83
N LEU A 90 10.08 9.29 17.34
CA LEU A 90 10.67 8.29 18.21
C LEU A 90 9.85 8.05 19.48
N LEU A 91 9.40 9.12 20.12
CA LEU A 91 8.59 9.02 21.35
C LEU A 91 7.21 8.40 21.07
N THR A 92 6.56 8.79 19.98
CA THR A 92 5.25 8.25 19.59
C THR A 92 5.34 6.77 19.27
N THR A 93 6.37 6.36 18.52
CA THR A 93 6.64 4.97 18.17
C THR A 93 6.95 4.11 19.41
N ALA A 94 7.82 4.61 20.30
CA ALA A 94 8.15 3.95 21.55
C ALA A 94 6.93 3.78 22.46
N ARG A 95 6.05 4.79 22.52
CA ARG A 95 4.80 4.71 23.29
C ARG A 95 3.90 3.59 22.74
N LEU A 96 3.76 3.48 21.43
CA LEU A 96 2.96 2.41 20.83
C LEU A 96 3.54 1.02 21.15
N TRP A 97 4.85 0.85 20.99
CA TRP A 97 5.50 -0.41 21.33
C TRP A 97 5.33 -0.79 22.81
N SER A 98 5.40 0.20 23.71
CA SER A 98 5.14 -0.05 25.14
C SER A 98 3.70 -0.52 25.40
N ILE A 99 2.72 0.03 24.69
CA ILE A 99 1.32 -0.37 24.80
C ILE A 99 1.13 -1.80 24.26
N ALA A 100 1.74 -2.12 23.11
CA ALA A 100 1.68 -3.46 22.56
C ALA A 100 2.24 -4.51 23.52
N GLN A 101 3.39 -4.23 24.13
CA GLN A 101 4.05 -5.13 25.08
C GLN A 101 3.26 -5.31 26.37
N GLU A 102 2.63 -4.27 26.89
CA GLU A 102 1.71 -4.38 28.05
C GLU A 102 0.51 -5.29 27.73
N ALA A 103 0.06 -5.30 26.47
CA ALA A 103 -0.99 -6.19 26.01
C ALA A 103 -0.50 -7.61 25.64
N GLY A 104 0.80 -7.89 25.80
CA GLY A 104 1.39 -9.20 25.55
C GLY A 104 1.86 -9.42 24.10
N TYR A 105 1.91 -8.38 23.26
CA TYR A 105 2.36 -8.48 21.87
C TYR A 105 3.77 -7.91 21.69
N ASP A 106 4.64 -8.69 21.08
CA ASP A 106 6.01 -8.31 20.75
C ASP A 106 6.25 -8.16 19.23
N ALA A 107 5.22 -8.38 18.42
CA ALA A 107 5.24 -8.20 16.98
C ALA A 107 4.14 -7.23 16.53
N ILE A 108 4.45 -6.44 15.50
CA ILE A 108 3.56 -5.40 14.96
C ILE A 108 3.32 -5.67 13.48
N ALA A 109 2.03 -5.74 13.10
CA ALA A 109 1.60 -5.78 11.71
C ALA A 109 0.99 -4.43 11.31
N THR A 110 1.38 -3.89 10.16
CA THR A 110 0.91 -2.59 9.66
C THR A 110 0.10 -2.75 8.38
N ALA A 111 -0.91 -1.91 8.22
CA ALA A 111 -1.73 -1.83 6.99
C ALA A 111 -1.17 -0.84 5.95
N CYS A 112 -0.19 -0.04 6.31
CA CYS A 112 0.35 1.03 5.48
C CYS A 112 1.87 0.95 5.41
N VAL A 113 2.42 1.00 4.21
CA VAL A 113 3.88 0.97 4.04
C VAL A 113 4.58 2.19 4.64
N THR A 114 3.90 3.32 4.81
CA THR A 114 4.45 4.47 5.53
C THR A 114 4.62 4.16 7.01
N SER A 115 3.62 3.53 7.64
CA SER A 115 3.74 3.05 9.02
C SER A 115 4.85 2.01 9.14
N PHE A 116 4.88 1.02 8.24
CA PHE A 116 5.94 0.03 8.17
C PHE A 116 7.33 0.67 8.12
N GLY A 117 7.54 1.60 7.19
CA GLY A 117 8.81 2.29 7.03
C GLY A 117 9.22 3.08 8.27
N ILE A 118 8.32 3.86 8.86
CA ILE A 118 8.60 4.67 10.06
C ILE A 118 8.94 3.81 11.26
N HIS A 119 8.17 2.74 11.50
CA HIS A 119 8.47 1.81 12.60
C HIS A 119 9.82 1.12 12.39
N SER A 120 10.13 0.72 11.17
CA SER A 120 11.39 0.07 10.83
C SER A 120 12.58 1.03 10.97
N GLU A 121 12.44 2.29 10.52
CA GLU A 121 13.46 3.32 10.67
C GLU A 121 13.74 3.62 12.16
N CYS A 122 12.69 3.78 12.97
CA CYS A 122 12.85 3.96 14.40
C CYS A 122 13.52 2.75 15.08
N PHE A 123 13.16 1.54 14.65
CA PHE A 123 13.77 0.31 15.14
C PHE A 123 15.28 0.30 14.88
N ASP A 124 15.71 0.66 13.68
CA ASP A 124 17.12 0.71 13.31
C ASP A 124 17.87 1.77 14.10
N LEU A 125 17.32 2.97 14.20
CA LEU A 125 17.93 4.05 14.98
C LEU A 125 18.15 3.64 16.44
N TYR A 126 17.20 2.96 17.07
CA TYR A 126 17.36 2.46 18.43
C TYR A 126 18.40 1.34 18.56
N ARG A 127 18.51 0.49 17.54
CA ARG A 127 19.49 -0.61 17.48
C ARG A 127 20.91 -0.08 17.29
N GLU A 128 21.05 0.91 16.42
CA GLU A 128 22.35 1.48 16.07
C GLU A 128 22.86 2.47 17.13
N GLU A 129 21.94 3.15 17.83
CA GLU A 129 22.25 4.15 18.84
C GLU A 129 21.67 3.78 20.23
N PRO A 130 22.33 2.92 21.00
CA PRO A 130 21.82 2.51 22.34
C PRO A 130 21.63 3.68 23.32
N GLY A 131 22.36 4.77 23.14
CA GLY A 131 22.18 6.00 23.90
C GLY A 131 20.85 6.70 23.64
N LEU A 132 20.32 6.57 22.43
CA LEU A 132 19.03 7.12 22.03
C LEU A 132 17.89 6.41 22.74
N LYS A 133 17.94 5.07 22.80
CA LYS A 133 16.92 4.30 23.53
C LYS A 133 16.81 4.76 24.99
N LYS A 134 17.92 4.94 25.69
CA LYS A 134 17.93 5.42 27.08
C LYS A 134 17.31 6.81 27.22
N LYS A 135 17.58 7.69 26.27
CA LYS A 135 17.04 9.05 26.24
C LYS A 135 15.53 9.03 26.05
N VAL A 136 15.04 8.20 25.12
CA VAL A 136 13.60 8.07 24.86
C VAL A 136 12.89 7.35 26.00
N ASP A 137 13.47 6.32 26.61
CA ASP A 137 12.94 5.69 27.83
C ASP A 137 12.72 6.71 28.94
N LYS A 138 13.67 7.63 29.13
CA LYS A 138 13.52 8.71 30.12
C LYS A 138 12.34 9.61 29.78
N TRP A 139 12.25 10.07 28.54
CA TRP A 139 11.14 10.94 28.10
C TRP A 139 9.78 10.25 28.19
N LEU A 140 9.72 8.97 27.80
CA LEU A 140 8.51 8.19 27.86
C LEU A 140 8.04 7.97 29.32
N MET A 141 9.00 7.73 30.22
CA MET A 141 8.72 7.62 31.65
C MET A 141 8.20 8.94 32.23
N GLU A 142 8.81 10.07 31.86
CA GLU A 142 8.36 11.41 32.31
C GLU A 142 6.98 11.76 31.73
N ALA A 143 6.71 11.39 30.47
CA ALA A 143 5.47 11.75 29.77
C ALA A 143 4.27 10.89 30.19
N CYS A 144 4.45 9.58 30.39
CA CYS A 144 3.34 8.66 30.63
C CYS A 144 3.64 7.45 31.52
N GLY A 145 4.78 7.44 32.22
CA GLY A 145 5.15 6.38 33.17
C GLY A 145 5.49 5.04 32.53
N ARG A 146 5.87 5.02 31.23
CA ARG A 146 6.12 3.80 30.47
C ARG A 146 7.60 3.61 30.15
N LYS A 147 7.95 2.36 29.87
CA LYS A 147 9.19 1.95 29.20
C LYS A 147 8.83 1.09 28.01
N PHE A 148 9.75 0.91 27.07
CA PHE A 148 9.55 0.06 25.92
C PHE A 148 10.76 -0.83 25.65
N ASP A 149 10.51 -1.95 25.00
CA ASP A 149 11.53 -2.74 24.34
C ASP A 149 11.32 -2.69 22.83
N LEU A 150 12.34 -3.10 22.06
CA LEU A 150 12.21 -3.21 20.62
C LEU A 150 11.27 -4.38 20.29
N PRO A 151 10.31 -4.20 19.38
CA PRO A 151 9.48 -5.30 18.95
C PRO A 151 10.33 -6.40 18.28
N ARG A 152 9.93 -7.64 18.43
CA ARG A 152 10.59 -8.78 17.77
C ARG A 152 10.48 -8.69 16.26
N TYR A 153 9.30 -8.28 15.77
CA TYR A 153 9.02 -8.12 14.34
C TYR A 153 8.17 -6.89 14.04
N ILE A 154 8.47 -6.28 12.92
CA ILE A 154 7.64 -5.28 12.25
C ILE A 154 7.39 -5.83 10.86
N VAL A 155 6.13 -6.15 10.54
CA VAL A 155 5.72 -6.71 9.25
C VAL A 155 4.64 -5.86 8.59
N HIS A 156 4.54 -5.91 7.29
CA HIS A 156 3.42 -5.35 6.56
C HIS A 156 2.37 -6.42 6.26
N ALA A 157 1.09 -6.07 6.18
CA ALA A 157 0.02 -7.02 5.87
C ALA A 157 0.26 -7.78 4.55
N SER A 158 0.93 -7.16 3.57
CA SER A 158 1.31 -7.84 2.33
C SER A 158 2.32 -8.97 2.52
N ASP A 159 3.18 -8.91 3.55
CA ASP A 159 4.15 -9.96 3.85
C ASP A 159 3.43 -11.21 4.36
N ILE A 160 2.42 -10.99 5.19
CA ILE A 160 1.56 -12.04 5.73
C ILE A 160 0.76 -12.68 4.58
N ALA A 161 0.14 -11.86 3.72
CA ALA A 161 -0.55 -12.36 2.54
C ALA A 161 0.38 -13.16 1.62
N TYR A 162 1.62 -12.68 1.40
CA TYR A 162 2.60 -13.38 0.59
C TYR A 162 3.04 -14.71 1.21
N LYS A 163 3.25 -14.76 2.52
CA LYS A 163 3.55 -16.00 3.24
C LYS A 163 2.49 -17.05 3.00
N HIS A 164 1.23 -16.66 3.06
CA HIS A 164 0.07 -17.54 2.92
C HIS A 164 -0.55 -17.57 1.52
N ARG A 165 0.10 -17.00 0.49
CA ARG A 165 -0.47 -16.80 -0.85
C ARG A 165 -1.00 -18.06 -1.52
N LEU A 166 -0.31 -19.19 -1.35
CA LEU A 166 -0.74 -20.46 -1.93
C LEU A 166 -1.90 -21.07 -1.13
N ARG A 167 -1.83 -20.95 0.20
CA ARG A 167 -2.92 -21.40 1.07
C ARG A 167 -4.21 -20.61 0.81
N LEU A 168 -4.09 -19.27 0.65
CA LEU A 168 -5.24 -18.44 0.27
C LEU A 168 -5.84 -18.90 -1.05
N ARG A 169 -5.02 -19.16 -2.07
CA ARG A 169 -5.48 -19.65 -3.37
C ARG A 169 -6.14 -21.03 -3.27
N ASP A 170 -5.48 -21.97 -2.63
CA ASP A 170 -5.84 -23.39 -2.74
C ASP A 170 -6.99 -23.78 -1.79
N GLU A 171 -7.13 -23.11 -0.63
CA GLU A 171 -8.12 -23.45 0.38
C GLU A 171 -9.32 -22.51 0.40
N PHE A 172 -9.16 -21.23 0.00
CA PHE A 172 -10.16 -20.21 0.26
C PHE A 172 -10.66 -19.44 -0.97
N MET A 173 -9.82 -19.24 -2.00
CA MET A 173 -10.24 -18.45 -3.16
C MET A 173 -11.22 -19.19 -4.04
N THR A 174 -12.33 -18.52 -4.37
CA THR A 174 -13.35 -18.98 -5.31
C THR A 174 -12.99 -18.64 -6.74
N TYR A 175 -12.29 -17.53 -6.95
CA TYR A 175 -11.91 -17.01 -8.25
C TYR A 175 -10.39 -16.92 -8.36
N GLN A 176 -9.90 -16.83 -9.61
CA GLN A 176 -8.49 -16.59 -9.92
C GLN A 176 -8.40 -15.46 -10.92
N LEU A 177 -7.20 -14.90 -11.09
CA LEU A 177 -6.91 -13.83 -12.05
C LEU A 177 -6.86 -14.35 -13.49
N ILE A 178 -7.96 -15.00 -13.89
CA ILE A 178 -8.14 -15.63 -15.20
C ILE A 178 -9.44 -15.11 -15.81
N GLU A 179 -9.36 -14.68 -17.06
CA GLU A 179 -10.51 -14.20 -17.80
C GLU A 179 -11.47 -15.36 -18.12
N LYS A 180 -12.71 -15.26 -17.64
CA LYS A 180 -13.71 -16.34 -17.68
C LYS A 180 -14.01 -16.89 -19.06
N ASP A 181 -14.02 -15.99 -20.08
CA ASP A 181 -14.47 -16.36 -21.42
C ASP A 181 -13.33 -16.90 -22.30
N THR A 182 -12.10 -16.48 -22.06
CA THR A 182 -10.94 -16.83 -22.89
C THR A 182 -9.94 -17.74 -22.21
N GLY A 183 -9.96 -17.80 -20.87
CA GLY A 183 -8.93 -18.49 -20.08
C GLY A 183 -7.58 -17.77 -20.04
N ARG A 184 -7.51 -16.53 -20.53
CA ARG A 184 -6.31 -15.70 -20.50
C ARG A 184 -5.98 -15.31 -19.05
N HIS A 185 -4.72 -15.41 -18.66
CA HIS A 185 -4.26 -14.83 -17.40
C HIS A 185 -4.36 -13.31 -17.46
N LEU A 186 -4.91 -12.69 -16.43
CA LEU A 186 -5.02 -11.24 -16.35
C LEU A 186 -3.66 -10.62 -16.04
N ARG A 187 -3.34 -9.53 -16.75
CA ARG A 187 -2.07 -8.81 -16.60
C ARG A 187 -2.14 -7.87 -15.42
N GLY A 188 -1.40 -8.17 -14.37
CA GLY A 188 -1.26 -7.32 -13.20
C GLY A 188 0.07 -6.60 -13.18
N VAL A 189 0.04 -5.27 -13.02
CA VAL A 189 1.23 -4.49 -12.67
C VAL A 189 1.23 -4.21 -11.18
N ASP A 190 2.40 -4.24 -10.56
CA ASP A 190 2.53 -3.94 -9.16
C ASP A 190 3.09 -2.53 -8.91
N HIS A 191 2.62 -1.91 -7.84
CA HIS A 191 3.22 -0.71 -7.29
C HIS A 191 3.45 -0.88 -5.80
N VAL A 192 4.63 -1.36 -5.46
CA VAL A 192 5.06 -1.44 -4.06
C VAL A 192 5.40 -0.05 -3.55
N GLY A 193 4.84 0.32 -2.40
CA GLY A 193 5.07 1.63 -1.81
C GLY A 193 6.56 1.88 -1.48
N CYS A 194 7.04 3.11 -1.75
CA CYS A 194 8.47 3.43 -1.66
C CYS A 194 9.06 3.24 -0.25
N HIS A 195 8.29 3.49 0.81
CA HIS A 195 8.73 3.26 2.19
C HIS A 195 8.91 1.78 2.53
N TYR A 196 8.29 0.87 1.77
CA TYR A 196 8.53 -0.55 1.91
C TYR A 196 9.87 -0.96 1.28
N ASN A 197 10.21 -0.36 0.15
CA ASN A 197 11.34 -0.77 -0.68
C ASN A 197 12.65 -0.02 -0.43
N LYS A 198 12.56 1.33 -0.43
CA LYS A 198 13.74 2.18 -0.65
C LYS A 198 14.44 2.59 0.64
N LEU A 199 13.71 2.62 1.75
CA LEU A 199 14.29 3.01 3.04
C LEU A 199 14.98 1.83 3.72
N PHE A 200 14.57 0.60 3.39
CA PHE A 200 15.10 -0.63 4.01
C PHE A 200 15.41 -1.65 2.91
N PRO A 201 16.57 -1.53 2.24
CA PRO A 201 16.91 -2.34 1.07
C PRO A 201 17.26 -3.80 1.40
N ASP A 202 17.41 -4.14 2.66
CA ASP A 202 17.88 -5.44 3.09
C ASP A 202 16.75 -6.40 3.54
N GLU A 203 17.01 -7.21 4.51
CA GLU A 203 16.24 -8.39 4.92
C GLU A 203 14.76 -8.15 5.30
N ARG A 204 14.30 -6.89 5.46
CA ARG A 204 12.93 -6.57 5.94
C ARG A 204 11.92 -6.35 4.84
N SER A 205 12.34 -6.12 3.63
CA SER A 205 11.47 -6.10 2.46
C SER A 205 11.72 -7.31 1.58
N LEU A 206 10.66 -8.04 1.23
CA LEU A 206 10.77 -9.24 0.39
C LEU A 206 11.42 -8.89 -0.96
N GLY A 207 12.65 -9.37 -1.18
CA GLY A 207 13.43 -9.14 -2.38
C GLY A 207 14.24 -7.84 -2.39
N GLY A 208 14.22 -7.04 -1.32
CA GLY A 208 14.94 -5.77 -1.23
C GLY A 208 14.38 -4.68 -2.17
N ALA A 209 15.09 -3.56 -2.26
CA ALA A 209 14.63 -2.39 -3.01
C ALA A 209 14.53 -2.62 -4.52
N GLU A 210 15.46 -3.38 -5.08
CA GLU A 210 15.57 -3.56 -6.53
C GLU A 210 14.67 -4.67 -7.07
N TYR A 211 14.45 -5.71 -6.25
CA TYR A 211 13.78 -6.96 -6.68
C TYR A 211 12.57 -7.29 -5.81
N CYS A 212 11.90 -6.29 -5.26
CA CYS A 212 10.73 -6.53 -4.44
C CYS A 212 9.61 -7.17 -5.25
N GLU A 213 9.21 -8.36 -4.84
CA GLU A 213 8.19 -9.17 -5.52
C GLU A 213 7.01 -9.50 -4.60
N VAL A 214 6.88 -8.82 -3.48
CA VAL A 214 5.78 -9.10 -2.56
C VAL A 214 4.43 -9.06 -3.24
N LEU A 215 4.20 -8.09 -4.14
CA LEU A 215 2.94 -7.97 -4.87
C LEU A 215 2.91 -8.78 -6.16
N SER A 216 3.96 -8.73 -6.97
CA SER A 216 4.04 -9.52 -8.20
C SER A 216 3.94 -11.03 -7.92
N GLY A 217 4.54 -11.48 -6.82
CA GLY A 217 4.38 -12.86 -6.38
C GLY A 217 2.96 -13.22 -5.91
N LEU A 218 2.17 -12.25 -5.43
CA LEU A 218 0.74 -12.44 -5.18
C LEU A 218 -0.04 -12.54 -6.50
N VAL A 219 0.23 -11.65 -7.47
CA VAL A 219 -0.40 -11.72 -8.81
C VAL A 219 -0.19 -13.11 -9.42
N THR A 220 1.05 -13.57 -9.48
CA THR A 220 1.41 -14.87 -10.04
C THR A 220 0.78 -16.03 -9.26
N ALA A 221 0.84 -15.99 -7.93
CA ALA A 221 0.27 -17.05 -7.09
C ALA A 221 -1.24 -17.17 -7.25
N TRP A 222 -1.93 -16.07 -7.52
CA TRP A 222 -3.39 -16.02 -7.67
C TRP A 222 -3.87 -16.18 -9.12
N GLY A 223 -2.97 -16.61 -10.01
CA GLY A 223 -3.30 -17.00 -11.38
C GLY A 223 -3.17 -15.92 -12.44
N GLY A 224 -2.63 -14.75 -12.11
CA GLY A 224 -2.36 -13.67 -13.06
C GLY A 224 -0.97 -13.73 -13.69
N ASP A 225 -0.78 -12.94 -14.72
CA ASP A 225 0.51 -12.65 -15.32
C ASP A 225 1.07 -11.35 -14.73
N GLU A 226 2.22 -11.43 -14.08
CA GLU A 226 2.96 -10.23 -13.68
C GLU A 226 3.55 -9.54 -14.91
N VAL A 227 3.38 -8.22 -14.96
CA VAL A 227 3.95 -7.38 -16.01
C VAL A 227 4.94 -6.40 -15.42
N ASP A 228 6.19 -6.49 -15.85
CA ASP A 228 7.21 -5.49 -15.51
C ASP A 228 7.11 -4.28 -16.45
N TYR A 229 7.36 -3.08 -15.88
CA TYR A 229 7.29 -1.82 -16.62
C TYR A 229 8.38 -0.84 -16.16
N PRO A 230 8.82 0.09 -17.04
CA PRO A 230 10.00 0.93 -16.79
C PRO A 230 9.96 1.74 -15.48
N GLU A 231 8.81 2.32 -15.14
CA GLU A 231 8.67 3.19 -13.97
C GLU A 231 8.19 2.43 -12.70
N ARG A 232 8.34 1.12 -12.67
CA ARG A 232 7.89 0.28 -11.55
C ARG A 232 8.42 0.75 -10.19
N ARG A 233 9.67 1.20 -10.12
CA ARG A 233 10.35 1.65 -8.89
C ARG A 233 10.14 3.12 -8.56
N HIS A 234 9.48 3.89 -9.43
CA HIS A 234 9.23 5.31 -9.16
C HIS A 234 8.10 5.50 -8.14
N CYS A 235 8.27 6.53 -7.30
CA CYS A 235 7.27 6.94 -6.34
C CYS A 235 5.97 7.39 -7.03
N CYS A 236 4.82 7.15 -6.40
CA CYS A 236 3.53 7.68 -6.87
C CYS A 236 3.37 9.19 -6.66
N GLY A 237 4.31 9.85 -5.99
CA GLY A 237 4.26 11.28 -5.72
C GLY A 237 3.53 11.69 -4.43
N MET A 238 2.80 10.80 -3.77
CA MET A 238 2.01 11.14 -2.56
C MET A 238 2.89 11.61 -1.40
N GLY A 239 4.07 11.03 -1.20
CA GLY A 239 4.99 11.37 -0.10
C GLY A 239 5.69 12.70 -0.24
N PHE A 240 5.54 13.40 -1.35
CA PHE A 240 6.16 14.70 -1.54
C PHE A 240 5.41 15.80 -0.77
N ARG A 241 6.18 16.71 -0.20
CA ARG A 241 5.65 17.87 0.54
C ARG A 241 4.58 18.63 -0.26
N GLN A 242 4.77 18.77 -1.57
CA GLN A 242 3.83 19.43 -2.46
C GLN A 242 2.45 18.78 -2.49
N ALA A 243 2.37 17.46 -2.39
CA ALA A 243 1.09 16.75 -2.37
C ALA A 243 0.27 17.03 -1.10
N ILE A 244 0.95 17.31 0.02
CA ILE A 244 0.33 17.43 1.34
C ILE A 244 0.10 18.89 1.74
N ILE A 245 1.05 19.79 1.43
CA ILE A 245 1.12 21.14 2.00
C ILE A 245 0.69 22.22 1.01
N THR A 246 0.82 21.97 -0.30
CA THR A 246 0.53 23.00 -1.31
C THR A 246 -0.70 22.64 -2.13
N PRO A 247 -1.48 23.63 -2.58
CA PRO A 247 -2.57 23.42 -3.54
C PRO A 247 -2.06 23.04 -4.94
N ASN A 248 -0.75 23.20 -5.20
CA ASN A 248 -0.15 22.83 -6.48
C ASN A 248 0.28 21.37 -6.46
N ARG A 249 -0.49 20.52 -7.12
CA ARG A 249 -0.26 19.07 -7.24
C ARG A 249 0.42 18.69 -8.57
N SER A 250 0.88 19.67 -9.36
CA SER A 250 1.44 19.41 -10.69
C SER A 250 2.57 18.39 -10.69
N PHE A 251 3.49 18.48 -9.72
CA PHE A 251 4.59 17.52 -9.61
C PHE A 251 4.09 16.09 -9.29
N THR A 252 3.15 15.95 -8.37
CA THR A 252 2.55 14.65 -8.04
C THR A 252 1.85 14.05 -9.25
N MET A 253 1.07 14.86 -9.96
CA MET A 253 0.37 14.43 -11.17
C MET A 253 1.35 14.03 -12.28
N ALA A 254 2.46 14.74 -12.45
CA ALA A 254 3.52 14.38 -13.39
C ALA A 254 4.14 13.01 -13.04
N CYS A 255 4.36 12.71 -11.75
CA CYS A 255 4.84 11.40 -11.31
C CYS A 255 3.84 10.29 -11.64
N VAL A 256 2.55 10.51 -11.35
CA VAL A 256 1.49 9.53 -11.67
C VAL A 256 1.37 9.34 -13.17
N ASN A 257 1.29 10.44 -13.95
CA ASN A 257 1.17 10.37 -15.40
C ASN A 257 2.33 9.60 -16.04
N LYS A 258 3.57 9.92 -15.65
CA LYS A 258 4.75 9.22 -16.14
C LYS A 258 4.69 7.71 -15.86
N LYS A 259 4.21 7.34 -14.68
CA LYS A 259 4.05 5.94 -14.30
C LYS A 259 2.99 5.26 -15.16
N LEU A 260 1.80 5.84 -15.28
CA LEU A 260 0.71 5.30 -16.11
C LEU A 260 1.10 5.21 -17.60
N GLU A 261 1.74 6.23 -18.14
CA GLU A 261 2.27 6.23 -19.52
C GLU A 261 3.27 5.09 -19.74
N SER A 262 4.09 4.75 -18.74
CA SER A 262 5.03 3.62 -18.83
C SER A 262 4.37 2.25 -18.74
N MET A 263 3.17 2.16 -18.19
CA MET A 263 2.37 0.92 -18.13
C MET A 263 1.53 0.69 -19.39
N GLU A 264 1.09 1.77 -20.04
CA GLU A 264 0.15 1.73 -21.19
C GLU A 264 0.55 0.73 -22.29
N PRO A 265 1.83 0.62 -22.74
CA PRO A 265 2.22 -0.32 -23.78
C PRO A 265 2.03 -1.79 -23.42
N PHE A 266 1.86 -2.10 -22.14
CA PHE A 266 1.71 -3.45 -21.64
C PHE A 266 0.24 -3.85 -21.40
N GLU A 267 -0.69 -2.92 -21.59
CA GLU A 267 -2.14 -3.14 -21.48
C GLU A 267 -2.51 -3.88 -20.18
N PRO A 268 -2.17 -3.35 -18.98
CA PRO A 268 -2.50 -4.03 -17.74
C PRO A 268 -4.00 -4.03 -17.47
N ASP A 269 -4.50 -5.13 -16.93
CA ASP A 269 -5.89 -5.26 -16.53
C ASP A 269 -6.15 -4.57 -15.17
N PHE A 270 -5.12 -4.44 -14.33
CA PHE A 270 -5.20 -3.76 -13.03
C PHE A 270 -3.82 -3.38 -12.48
N ILE A 271 -3.82 -2.45 -11.52
CA ILE A 271 -2.64 -2.10 -10.70
C ILE A 271 -2.86 -2.62 -9.29
N MET A 272 -1.92 -3.42 -8.76
CA MET A 272 -1.93 -3.84 -7.36
C MET A 272 -0.96 -3.01 -6.53
N THR A 273 -1.41 -2.54 -5.36
CA THR A 273 -0.55 -1.82 -4.41
C THR A 273 -0.70 -2.35 -2.98
N ASN A 274 0.29 -2.06 -2.12
CA ASN A 274 0.25 -2.32 -0.69
C ASN A 274 0.27 -1.03 0.15
N CYS A 275 0.09 0.11 -0.50
CA CYS A 275 0.12 1.40 0.17
C CYS A 275 -1.18 2.17 -0.08
N PRO A 276 -1.95 2.51 0.96
CA PRO A 276 -3.19 3.26 0.78
C PRO A 276 -2.97 4.66 0.19
N GLY A 277 -1.85 5.31 0.51
CA GLY A 277 -1.48 6.58 -0.11
C GLY A 277 -1.21 6.44 -1.60
N CYS A 278 -0.53 5.37 -2.02
CA CYS A 278 -0.30 5.08 -3.43
C CYS A 278 -1.61 4.74 -4.15
N GLN A 279 -2.50 3.99 -3.49
CA GLN A 279 -3.83 3.68 -4.03
C GLN A 279 -4.60 4.97 -4.33
N VAL A 280 -4.75 5.85 -3.33
CA VAL A 280 -5.44 7.14 -3.51
C VAL A 280 -4.92 7.92 -4.72
N PHE A 281 -3.59 8.02 -4.86
CA PHE A 281 -3.02 8.83 -5.93
C PHE A 281 -3.08 8.14 -7.29
N LEU A 282 -2.77 6.87 -7.38
CA LEU A 282 -2.87 6.12 -8.64
C LEU A 282 -4.31 5.97 -9.12
N ASP A 283 -5.27 5.92 -8.22
CA ASP A 283 -6.69 5.86 -8.55
C ASP A 283 -7.24 7.24 -8.96
N LYS A 284 -7.15 8.23 -8.06
CA LYS A 284 -7.79 9.55 -8.26
C LYS A 284 -7.14 10.41 -9.34
N GLU A 285 -5.82 10.37 -9.47
CA GLU A 285 -5.14 11.24 -10.44
C GLU A 285 -5.37 10.83 -11.90
N GLN A 286 -5.84 9.62 -12.19
CA GLN A 286 -6.20 9.22 -13.55
C GLN A 286 -7.28 10.14 -14.13
N TRP A 287 -8.27 10.53 -13.36
CA TRP A 287 -9.29 11.47 -13.78
C TRP A 287 -8.76 12.90 -13.96
N ALA A 288 -7.91 13.35 -13.02
CA ALA A 288 -7.30 14.66 -13.15
C ALA A 288 -6.38 14.75 -14.39
N ILE A 289 -5.64 13.69 -14.69
CA ILE A 289 -4.82 13.60 -15.90
C ILE A 289 -5.70 13.65 -17.14
N LYS A 290 -6.82 12.91 -17.18
CA LYS A 290 -7.77 12.96 -18.29
C LYS A 290 -8.31 14.37 -18.51
N GLU A 291 -8.75 15.05 -17.46
CA GLU A 291 -9.27 16.42 -17.58
C GLU A 291 -8.23 17.41 -18.10
N LEU A 292 -6.96 17.23 -17.73
CA LEU A 292 -5.89 18.17 -18.10
C LEU A 292 -5.24 17.88 -19.45
N THR A 293 -5.09 16.60 -19.79
CA THR A 293 -4.29 16.17 -20.94
C THR A 293 -5.14 15.52 -22.04
N GLY A 294 -6.36 15.13 -21.73
CA GLY A 294 -7.21 14.31 -22.60
C GLY A 294 -6.81 12.82 -22.66
N LYS A 295 -5.76 12.40 -21.97
CA LYS A 295 -5.34 10.99 -21.91
C LYS A 295 -6.23 10.21 -20.95
N GLU A 296 -6.72 9.07 -21.38
CA GLU A 296 -7.53 8.15 -20.58
C GLU A 296 -6.76 6.86 -20.32
N TYR A 297 -6.52 6.53 -19.08
CA TYR A 297 -5.91 5.24 -18.69
C TYR A 297 -6.97 4.28 -18.14
N PHE A 298 -7.73 4.70 -17.13
CA PHE A 298 -8.79 3.94 -16.48
C PHE A 298 -8.41 2.52 -16.06
N ILE A 299 -7.21 2.37 -15.53
CA ILE A 299 -6.70 1.11 -15.00
C ILE A 299 -7.14 1.00 -13.53
N PRO A 300 -7.94 0.00 -13.15
CA PRO A 300 -8.37 -0.19 -11.76
C PRO A 300 -7.17 -0.34 -10.82
N VAL A 301 -7.19 0.35 -9.70
CA VAL A 301 -6.12 0.31 -8.68
C VAL A 301 -6.66 -0.33 -7.41
N LEU A 302 -6.12 -1.47 -7.04
CA LEU A 302 -6.57 -2.25 -5.89
C LEU A 302 -5.42 -2.49 -4.91
N THR A 303 -5.71 -2.50 -3.63
CA THR A 303 -4.77 -3.09 -2.68
C THR A 303 -4.76 -4.62 -2.83
N HIS A 304 -3.67 -5.22 -2.38
CA HIS A 304 -3.58 -6.69 -2.33
C HIS A 304 -4.72 -7.33 -1.51
N THR A 305 -5.24 -6.60 -0.51
CA THR A 305 -6.32 -7.06 0.34
C THR A 305 -7.66 -7.00 -0.36
N GLU A 306 -7.95 -5.92 -1.09
CA GLU A 306 -9.17 -5.79 -1.89
C GLU A 306 -9.21 -6.86 -2.99
N LEU A 307 -8.10 -7.05 -3.68
CA LEU A 307 -8.01 -8.09 -4.70
C LEU A 307 -8.20 -9.49 -4.08
N ALA A 308 -7.57 -9.76 -2.93
CA ALA A 308 -7.80 -11.00 -2.20
C ALA A 308 -9.27 -11.19 -1.84
N GLY A 309 -9.93 -10.17 -1.29
CA GLY A 309 -11.36 -10.21 -0.94
C GLY A 309 -12.25 -10.55 -2.12
N LEU A 310 -12.01 -9.92 -3.28
CA LEU A 310 -12.73 -10.21 -4.52
C LEU A 310 -12.52 -11.68 -4.97
N LEU A 311 -11.29 -12.17 -4.94
CA LEU A 311 -10.97 -13.55 -5.32
C LEU A 311 -11.52 -14.59 -4.32
N LEU A 312 -11.65 -14.21 -3.04
CA LEU A 312 -12.32 -15.00 -2.01
C LEU A 312 -13.85 -15.07 -2.22
N GLY A 313 -14.40 -14.21 -3.07
CA GLY A 313 -15.84 -14.11 -3.31
C GLY A 313 -16.58 -13.28 -2.28
N TRP A 314 -15.88 -12.38 -1.58
CA TRP A 314 -16.53 -11.40 -0.71
C TRP A 314 -17.34 -10.40 -1.52
N ASP A 315 -18.41 -9.87 -0.93
CA ASP A 315 -19.27 -8.92 -1.63
C ASP A 315 -18.49 -7.69 -2.08
N PRO A 316 -18.52 -7.34 -3.39
CA PRO A 316 -17.71 -6.26 -3.94
C PRO A 316 -18.01 -4.90 -3.31
N TYR A 317 -19.27 -4.60 -2.97
CA TYR A 317 -19.68 -3.30 -2.43
C TYR A 317 -19.70 -3.28 -0.90
N ASP A 318 -20.37 -4.25 -0.29
CA ASP A 318 -20.64 -4.21 1.15
C ASP A 318 -19.43 -4.68 1.97
N THR A 319 -18.53 -5.48 1.39
CA THR A 319 -17.33 -5.98 2.06
C THR A 319 -16.05 -5.37 1.49
N VAL A 320 -15.86 -5.42 0.16
CA VAL A 320 -14.64 -4.92 -0.47
C VAL A 320 -14.66 -3.41 -0.66
N GLY A 321 -15.83 -2.81 -0.88
CA GLY A 321 -15.99 -1.37 -0.95
C GLY A 321 -15.54 -0.76 -2.27
N ILE A 322 -15.73 -1.47 -3.41
CA ILE A 322 -15.28 -0.99 -4.72
C ILE A 322 -15.90 0.36 -5.12
N GLN A 323 -17.04 0.75 -4.53
CA GLN A 323 -17.68 2.05 -4.75
C GLN A 323 -16.85 3.24 -4.25
N PHE A 324 -15.80 3.02 -3.45
CA PHE A 324 -14.89 4.07 -3.00
C PHE A 324 -13.77 4.37 -4.00
N HIS A 325 -13.61 3.52 -5.02
CA HIS A 325 -12.65 3.73 -6.10
C HIS A 325 -13.16 4.80 -7.06
N THR A 326 -12.21 5.53 -7.61
CA THR A 326 -12.48 6.57 -8.60
C THR A 326 -12.48 6.00 -10.01
N VAL A 327 -11.61 5.04 -10.26
CA VAL A 327 -11.62 4.25 -11.47
C VAL A 327 -12.47 3.00 -11.23
N PRO A 328 -13.49 2.74 -12.07
CA PRO A 328 -14.38 1.60 -11.90
C PRO A 328 -13.65 0.27 -11.83
N VAL A 329 -14.02 -0.57 -10.90
CA VAL A 329 -13.48 -1.92 -10.72
C VAL A 329 -14.34 -2.98 -11.43
N GLU A 330 -15.59 -2.67 -11.71
CA GLU A 330 -16.57 -3.57 -12.32
C GLU A 330 -16.07 -4.21 -13.64
N PRO A 331 -15.37 -3.50 -14.54
CA PRO A 331 -14.82 -4.13 -15.75
C PRO A 331 -13.81 -5.26 -15.45
N LEU A 332 -13.10 -5.19 -14.34
CA LEU A 332 -12.23 -6.27 -13.88
C LEU A 332 -13.05 -7.46 -13.35
N LEU A 333 -14.12 -7.17 -12.59
CA LEU A 333 -15.04 -8.21 -12.11
C LEU A 333 -15.70 -8.97 -13.27
N ASP A 334 -16.11 -8.26 -14.31
CA ASP A 334 -16.67 -8.85 -15.54
C ASP A 334 -15.69 -9.82 -16.20
N LYS A 335 -14.41 -9.44 -16.31
CA LYS A 335 -13.36 -10.30 -16.87
C LYS A 335 -13.18 -11.58 -16.07
N ILE A 336 -13.14 -11.49 -14.74
CA ILE A 336 -12.96 -12.64 -13.85
C ILE A 336 -14.24 -13.48 -13.78
N GLY A 337 -15.40 -12.85 -13.90
CA GLY A 337 -16.71 -13.48 -13.70
C GLY A 337 -17.20 -13.42 -12.25
N ILE A 338 -16.75 -12.40 -11.50
CA ILE A 338 -17.23 -12.13 -10.15
C ILE A 338 -18.58 -11.41 -10.26
N PRO A 339 -19.66 -11.94 -9.68
CA PRO A 339 -20.97 -11.29 -9.72
C PRO A 339 -20.98 -10.04 -8.84
N TYR A 340 -21.70 -9.02 -9.28
CA TYR A 340 -21.92 -7.80 -8.53
C TYR A 340 -23.32 -7.21 -8.79
N ASP A 341 -23.78 -6.32 -7.94
CA ASP A 341 -25.05 -5.61 -8.09
C ASP A 341 -24.90 -4.41 -9.03
N GLU A 342 -25.32 -4.56 -10.29
CA GLU A 342 -25.24 -3.51 -11.31
C GLU A 342 -25.96 -2.21 -10.88
N SER A 343 -26.94 -2.28 -9.97
CA SER A 343 -27.62 -1.09 -9.47
C SER A 343 -26.77 -0.22 -8.56
N LYS A 344 -25.69 -0.80 -8.01
CA LYS A 344 -24.69 -0.11 -7.17
C LYS A 344 -23.50 0.40 -8.00
N ALA A 345 -23.37 -0.02 -9.26
CA ALA A 345 -22.22 0.33 -10.09
C ALA A 345 -22.15 1.85 -10.34
N TRP A 346 -20.95 2.41 -10.19
CA TRP A 346 -20.69 3.85 -10.35
C TRP A 346 -20.98 4.37 -11.75
N LEU A 347 -20.73 3.56 -12.76
CA LEU A 347 -21.00 3.88 -14.16
C LEU A 347 -22.47 3.69 -14.54
N GLY A 348 -23.29 3.19 -13.61
CA GLY A 348 -24.71 3.04 -13.86
C GLY A 348 -25.40 4.39 -13.83
N LYS A 349 -25.94 4.79 -14.83
CA LYS A 349 -27.09 5.64 -15.13
C LYS A 349 -26.84 6.76 -16.12
N ASP A 350 -25.71 7.46 -16.12
CA ASP A 350 -25.52 8.61 -17.04
C ASP A 350 -24.07 8.76 -17.57
N GLY A 351 -23.20 7.76 -17.43
CA GLY A 351 -21.78 7.87 -17.80
C GLY A 351 -21.00 8.92 -16.98
N GLN A 352 -21.61 9.41 -15.92
CA GLN A 352 -21.00 10.37 -15.01
C GLN A 352 -20.59 9.65 -13.73
N THR A 353 -19.31 9.58 -13.49
CA THR A 353 -18.76 9.33 -12.17
C THR A 353 -18.98 10.57 -11.31
N LEU A 354 -20.13 10.63 -10.67
CA LEU A 354 -20.63 11.79 -9.93
C LEU A 354 -19.67 12.31 -8.85
N PHE A 355 -18.78 11.46 -8.37
CA PHE A 355 -17.90 11.80 -7.25
C PHE A 355 -16.61 12.50 -7.68
N CYS A 356 -16.09 12.20 -8.87
CA CYS A 356 -14.74 12.58 -9.23
C CYS A 356 -14.58 13.99 -9.76
N ALA A 357 -15.44 14.42 -10.67
CA ALA A 357 -15.27 15.73 -11.31
C ALA A 357 -15.41 16.88 -10.29
N ASP A 358 -16.35 16.79 -9.36
CA ASP A 358 -16.58 17.82 -8.38
C ASP A 358 -15.59 17.75 -7.20
N GLU A 359 -15.17 16.56 -6.76
CA GLU A 359 -14.11 16.43 -5.76
C GLU A 359 -12.74 16.81 -6.30
N ILE A 360 -12.39 16.43 -7.50
CA ILE A 360 -11.14 16.83 -8.14
C ILE A 360 -11.14 18.35 -8.34
N ARG A 361 -12.23 18.95 -8.77
CA ARG A 361 -12.35 20.41 -8.90
C ARG A 361 -12.27 21.13 -7.56
N ARG A 362 -12.82 20.55 -6.49
CA ARG A 362 -12.74 21.10 -5.14
C ARG A 362 -11.36 20.90 -4.51
N ALA A 363 -10.76 19.73 -4.71
CA ALA A 363 -9.45 19.37 -4.15
C ALA A 363 -8.27 20.02 -4.90
N THR A 364 -8.46 20.42 -6.16
CA THR A 364 -7.43 21.02 -7.00
C THR A 364 -7.88 22.31 -7.68
N PRO A 365 -8.29 23.34 -6.92
CA PRO A 365 -8.73 24.60 -7.52
C PRO A 365 -7.64 25.29 -8.37
N ALA A 366 -6.37 24.96 -8.16
CA ALA A 366 -5.25 25.47 -8.95
C ALA A 366 -5.09 24.76 -10.31
N VAL A 367 -5.56 23.53 -10.44
CA VAL A 367 -5.46 22.75 -11.68
C VAL A 367 -6.28 23.40 -12.80
N GLY A 368 -7.46 23.91 -12.49
CA GLY A 368 -8.29 24.63 -13.46
C GLY A 368 -7.73 26.01 -13.87
N LYS A 369 -6.61 26.47 -13.29
CA LYS A 369 -5.92 27.72 -13.59
C LYS A 369 -4.53 27.54 -14.21
N ALA A 370 -4.02 26.32 -14.27
CA ALA A 370 -2.76 26.04 -14.92
C ALA A 370 -2.95 26.16 -16.45
N LYS A 371 -2.12 26.95 -17.07
CA LYS A 371 -2.11 27.03 -18.55
C LYS A 371 -1.67 25.68 -19.10
N GLU A 372 -2.34 25.23 -20.16
CA GLU A 372 -1.89 24.09 -20.96
C GLU A 372 -0.38 24.19 -21.21
N GLY A 373 0.35 23.14 -20.90
CA GLY A 373 1.79 23.06 -21.10
C GLY A 373 2.67 23.33 -19.89
N GLN A 374 2.15 23.81 -18.75
CA GLN A 374 2.96 24.05 -17.54
C GLN A 374 2.98 22.89 -16.53
N LEU A 375 2.24 21.82 -16.79
CA LEU A 375 2.06 20.71 -15.86
C LEU A 375 2.93 19.49 -16.16
N LEU A 376 3.59 19.46 -17.31
CA LEU A 376 4.32 18.28 -17.78
C LEU A 376 5.77 18.57 -18.21
N GLU A 377 6.29 19.79 -17.97
CA GLU A 377 7.70 20.10 -18.05
C GLU A 377 8.33 19.95 -16.65
#